data_c2ec81c3b9887965082722537710107f
#
_entry.id   c2ec81c3b9887965082722537710107f
#
_cell.length_a   1.000
_cell.length_b   1.000
_cell.length_c   1.000
_cell.angle_alpha   90.00
_cell.angle_beta   90.00
_cell.angle_gamma   90.00
#
_symmetry.space_group_name_H-M   'P 1'
#
loop_
_entity.id
_entity.type
_entity.pdbx_description
1 polymer ?
#
loop_
_entity_poly.entity_id
_entity_poly.type
_entity_poly.pdbx_seq_one_letter_code
_entity_poly.pdbx_strand_id
1 'polypeptide(L)'
;MSPILPTSCISKAFINTIKLFCFLCLWCSAPLWVNASHVVGSDITYKCTSTPGVFEITLVFYRSCDGITLNQSANFGGCLSCSTACTTSIKLFGADPGCAATEFATIILSLDNVRDVNPNPDCPNGKNTCINLGCYTGPLGTYTPAVERYEFKGFANIGPTSGIPASCCNVRFAFEVNARNGTINTGSANQNFYMDAVVNRCLSVSPCNSSPTLENDPFAVMCGGENYIFNNGASDPDFDSLSYRFAPALIGFNSSATYTPPFAFDKPMPWTGNAAADFPAGIHCDPLTGDISFTPGNAGGQNFTGVMAIEIKQWKTINGVPTVIGITRRDIQMVVLANCPPNNPPRLVTNPPNGTNPNAPKTSWEICAGEQICFTVTAKDTDFLPPTISDTTYLSWNGALASLGATFQPTYNIANRKKPAPLGGPREDQYQFCWTPDDSRVSNNPYYFTVSAKDNRCP
;
A
#
# COMPACT_ATOMS: atom_id res chain seq x y z
N MET A 1 10.14 -72.31 -52.04
CA MET A 1 10.02 -72.59 -50.63
C MET A 1 10.46 -71.32 -49.89
N SER A 2 9.49 -70.52 -49.45
CA SER A 2 9.77 -69.32 -48.66
C SER A 2 9.41 -69.57 -47.18
N PRO A 3 10.28 -69.21 -46.23
CA PRO A 3 9.94 -69.42 -44.84
C PRO A 3 9.01 -68.34 -44.35
N ILE A 4 7.95 -68.78 -43.69
CA ILE A 4 6.96 -67.93 -42.96
C ILE A 4 7.58 -67.58 -41.61
N LEU A 5 7.76 -66.27 -41.34
CA LEU A 5 8.16 -65.75 -40.06
C LEU A 5 6.90 -65.69 -39.14
N PRO A 6 6.99 -66.09 -37.86
CA PRO A 6 5.85 -66.02 -36.95
C PRO A 6 5.68 -64.58 -36.47
N THR A 7 4.45 -64.04 -36.64
CA THR A 7 3.99 -62.80 -36.02
C THR A 7 3.90 -62.98 -34.51
N SER A 8 4.66 -62.20 -33.75
CA SER A 8 4.58 -62.17 -32.31
C SER A 8 3.23 -61.65 -31.85
N CYS A 9 2.45 -62.48 -31.22
CA CYS A 9 1.26 -62.09 -30.47
C CYS A 9 1.66 -61.24 -29.27
N ILE A 10 1.55 -59.91 -29.37
CA ILE A 10 1.57 -59.05 -28.20
C ILE A 10 0.30 -59.37 -27.42
N SER A 11 0.46 -59.91 -26.21
CA SER A 11 -0.67 -60.38 -25.41
C SER A 11 -1.62 -59.26 -25.09
N LYS A 12 -2.94 -59.45 -25.19
CA LYS A 12 -4.00 -58.48 -24.82
C LYS A 12 -3.83 -57.96 -23.39
N ALA A 13 -3.18 -58.70 -22.52
CA ALA A 13 -2.84 -58.30 -21.15
C ALA A 13 -1.86 -57.08 -21.14
N PHE A 14 -0.85 -57.06 -22.04
CA PHE A 14 0.12 -55.95 -22.09
C PHE A 14 -0.52 -54.63 -22.56
N ILE A 15 -1.43 -54.71 -23.54
CA ILE A 15 -2.18 -53.54 -24.05
C ILE A 15 -3.13 -52.99 -22.97
N ASN A 16 -3.77 -53.85 -22.19
CA ASN A 16 -4.64 -53.42 -21.10
C ASN A 16 -3.86 -52.78 -19.93
N THR A 17 -2.65 -53.28 -19.64
CA THR A 17 -1.77 -52.70 -18.61
C THR A 17 -1.29 -51.30 -19.03
N ILE A 18 -0.90 -51.10 -20.30
CA ILE A 18 -0.54 -49.80 -20.85
C ILE A 18 -1.73 -48.82 -20.82
N LYS A 19 -2.92 -49.28 -21.21
CA LYS A 19 -4.13 -48.44 -21.13
C LYS A 19 -4.47 -48.03 -19.70
N LEU A 20 -4.32 -48.94 -18.72
CA LEU A 20 -4.56 -48.65 -17.32
C LEU A 20 -3.53 -47.67 -16.76
N PHE A 21 -2.25 -47.82 -17.15
CA PHE A 21 -1.17 -46.92 -16.75
C PHE A 21 -1.34 -45.53 -17.37
N CYS A 22 -1.72 -45.41 -18.64
CA CYS A 22 -2.04 -44.13 -19.27
C CYS A 22 -3.25 -43.48 -18.65
N PHE A 23 -4.28 -44.25 -18.25
CA PHE A 23 -5.48 -43.72 -17.58
C PHE A 23 -5.17 -43.23 -16.15
N LEU A 24 -4.30 -43.93 -15.41
CA LEU A 24 -3.79 -43.52 -14.11
C LEU A 24 -2.88 -42.28 -14.22
N CYS A 25 -2.04 -42.19 -15.24
CA CYS A 25 -1.23 -40.97 -15.47
C CYS A 25 -2.08 -39.75 -15.87
N LEU A 26 -3.16 -39.93 -16.63
CA LEU A 26 -4.10 -38.87 -16.95
C LEU A 26 -4.90 -38.41 -15.70
N TRP A 27 -5.15 -39.28 -14.74
CA TRP A 27 -5.82 -38.90 -13.50
C TRP A 27 -4.86 -38.19 -12.51
N CYS A 28 -3.55 -38.47 -12.58
CA CYS A 28 -2.55 -37.74 -11.78
C CYS A 28 -2.19 -36.35 -12.36
N SER A 29 -2.62 -36.03 -13.58
CA SER A 29 -2.49 -34.69 -14.17
C SER A 29 -3.74 -33.84 -13.97
N ALA A 30 -4.54 -34.07 -12.93
CA ALA A 30 -5.49 -33.07 -12.47
C ALA A 30 -4.67 -31.79 -12.20
N PRO A 31 -4.98 -30.65 -12.85
CA PRO A 31 -4.29 -29.42 -12.51
C PRO A 31 -4.54 -29.20 -11.03
N LEU A 32 -3.50 -29.15 -10.24
CA LEU A 32 -3.57 -28.61 -8.90
C LEU A 32 -4.00 -27.17 -9.10
N TRP A 33 -5.25 -26.88 -8.85
CA TRP A 33 -5.74 -25.52 -8.80
C TRP A 33 -4.99 -24.85 -7.66
N VAL A 34 -3.92 -24.17 -8.00
CA VAL A 34 -3.23 -23.29 -7.05
C VAL A 34 -4.18 -22.14 -6.82
N ASN A 35 -4.92 -22.23 -5.74
CA ASN A 35 -5.75 -21.13 -5.29
C ASN A 35 -4.82 -20.00 -4.86
N ALA A 36 -4.72 -18.95 -5.66
CA ALA A 36 -3.95 -17.76 -5.33
C ALA A 36 -4.71 -16.92 -4.30
N SER A 37 -4.01 -16.38 -3.32
CA SER A 37 -4.61 -15.53 -2.27
C SER A 37 -5.04 -14.15 -2.77
N HIS A 38 -4.73 -13.79 -4.01
CA HIS A 38 -5.06 -12.50 -4.66
C HIS A 38 -4.65 -11.29 -3.80
N VAL A 39 -3.36 -11.24 -3.46
CA VAL A 39 -2.78 -10.13 -2.72
C VAL A 39 -2.82 -8.86 -3.58
N VAL A 40 -3.38 -7.80 -3.02
CA VAL A 40 -3.46 -6.48 -3.63
C VAL A 40 -2.32 -5.58 -3.15
N GLY A 41 -1.86 -5.78 -1.93
CA GLY A 41 -0.77 -5.03 -1.35
C GLY A 41 -0.53 -5.43 0.09
N SER A 42 0.56 -4.95 0.65
CA SER A 42 0.89 -5.13 2.07
C SER A 42 1.94 -4.11 2.50
N ASP A 43 2.04 -3.93 3.80
CA ASP A 43 3.16 -3.28 4.45
C ASP A 43 3.44 -3.92 5.81
N ILE A 44 4.69 -3.79 6.28
CA ILE A 44 5.12 -4.17 7.61
C ILE A 44 5.65 -2.93 8.29
N THR A 45 5.09 -2.61 9.46
CA THR A 45 5.56 -1.55 10.33
C THR A 45 5.97 -2.13 11.68
N TYR A 46 6.85 -1.41 12.38
CA TYR A 46 7.31 -1.81 13.71
C TYR A 46 7.37 -0.60 14.62
N LYS A 47 7.00 -0.81 15.87
CA LYS A 47 6.96 0.23 16.90
C LYS A 47 7.73 -0.20 18.13
N CYS A 48 8.49 0.74 18.68
CA CYS A 48 9.17 0.57 19.97
C CYS A 48 8.19 0.27 21.10
N THR A 49 8.54 -0.67 21.96
CA THR A 49 7.83 -0.91 23.22
C THR A 49 8.62 -0.35 24.42
N SER A 50 8.00 -0.36 25.58
CA SER A 50 8.70 0.00 26.83
C SER A 50 9.80 -1.00 27.24
N THR A 51 9.80 -2.21 26.65
CA THR A 51 10.82 -3.23 26.89
C THR A 51 11.93 -3.08 25.86
N PRO A 52 13.18 -2.80 26.28
CA PRO A 52 14.29 -2.62 25.36
C PRO A 52 14.50 -3.81 24.42
N GLY A 53 14.63 -3.54 23.13
CA GLY A 53 14.82 -4.56 22.10
C GLY A 53 13.58 -5.35 21.70
N VAL A 54 12.42 -5.06 22.30
CA VAL A 54 11.14 -5.65 21.93
C VAL A 54 10.34 -4.63 21.09
N PHE A 55 9.87 -5.07 19.93
CA PHE A 55 9.07 -4.27 19.01
C PHE A 55 7.69 -4.88 18.84
N GLU A 56 6.67 -4.04 18.81
CA GLU A 56 5.35 -4.41 18.27
C GLU A 56 5.43 -4.36 16.75
N ILE A 57 5.10 -5.47 16.13
CA ILE A 57 5.08 -5.60 14.67
C ILE A 57 3.64 -5.58 14.20
N THR A 58 3.37 -4.75 13.20
CA THR A 58 2.09 -4.72 12.51
C THR A 58 2.29 -5.11 11.06
N LEU A 59 1.59 -6.15 10.64
CA LEU A 59 1.44 -6.54 9.23
C LEU A 59 0.07 -6.09 8.77
N VAL A 60 0.03 -5.23 7.75
CA VAL A 60 -1.19 -4.90 7.04
C VAL A 60 -1.22 -5.67 5.73
N PHE A 61 -2.29 -6.39 5.49
CA PHE A 61 -2.46 -7.25 4.33
C PHE A 61 -3.77 -6.93 3.62
N TYR A 62 -3.69 -6.71 2.32
CA TYR A 62 -4.83 -6.37 1.46
C TYR A 62 -5.15 -7.52 0.53
N ARG A 63 -6.39 -7.99 0.57
CA ARG A 63 -6.90 -9.11 -0.22
C ARG A 63 -7.97 -8.65 -1.20
N SER A 64 -7.87 -9.04 -2.46
CA SER A 64 -8.99 -8.93 -3.40
C SER A 64 -10.12 -9.90 -3.02
N CYS A 65 -11.34 -9.43 -3.04
CA CYS A 65 -12.52 -10.24 -2.71
C CYS A 65 -12.81 -11.32 -3.75
N ASP A 66 -12.27 -11.18 -4.96
CA ASP A 66 -12.35 -12.21 -6.00
C ASP A 66 -11.42 -13.40 -5.73
N GLY A 67 -10.52 -13.29 -4.74
CA GLY A 67 -9.57 -14.32 -4.35
C GLY A 67 -10.12 -15.32 -3.35
N ILE A 68 -9.30 -16.34 -3.05
CA ILE A 68 -9.60 -17.28 -1.98
C ILE A 68 -9.70 -16.57 -0.64
N THR A 69 -10.52 -17.07 0.26
CA THR A 69 -10.62 -16.60 1.64
C THR A 69 -9.36 -16.96 2.43
N LEU A 70 -9.03 -16.21 3.49
CA LEU A 70 -7.79 -16.45 4.27
C LEU A 70 -7.73 -17.87 4.86
N ASN A 71 -8.86 -18.45 5.24
CA ASN A 71 -8.92 -19.82 5.77
C ASN A 71 -8.53 -20.90 4.74
N GLN A 72 -8.49 -20.57 3.46
CA GLN A 72 -8.06 -21.47 2.38
C GLN A 72 -6.57 -21.32 2.05
N SER A 73 -5.91 -20.31 2.62
CA SER A 73 -4.48 -20.05 2.43
C SER A 73 -3.67 -20.69 3.55
N ALA A 74 -2.63 -21.44 3.21
CA ALA A 74 -1.74 -22.10 4.18
C ALA A 74 -0.95 -21.11 5.07
N ASN A 75 -0.86 -19.83 4.67
CA ASN A 75 -0.15 -18.80 5.41
C ASN A 75 -0.97 -18.22 6.58
N PHE A 76 -2.26 -18.57 6.67
CA PHE A 76 -3.15 -18.07 7.70
C PHE A 76 -3.80 -19.23 8.46
N GLY A 77 -3.77 -19.16 9.78
CA GLY A 77 -4.32 -20.19 10.66
C GLY A 77 -5.54 -19.70 11.43
N GLY A 78 -6.54 -20.56 11.61
CA GLY A 78 -7.70 -20.26 12.44
C GLY A 78 -8.62 -19.15 11.94
N CYS A 79 -8.49 -18.71 10.70
CA CYS A 79 -9.24 -17.61 10.10
C CYS A 79 -10.65 -18.05 9.70
N LEU A 80 -11.41 -18.58 10.63
CA LEU A 80 -12.82 -18.95 10.45
C LEU A 80 -13.69 -17.85 11.08
N SER A 81 -14.53 -17.22 10.28
CA SER A 81 -15.63 -16.32 10.72
C SER A 81 -15.23 -15.29 11.78
N CYS A 82 -14.75 -14.12 11.43
CA CYS A 82 -14.49 -12.99 12.35
C CYS A 82 -13.72 -13.31 13.63
N SER A 83 -13.05 -14.44 13.65
CA SER A 83 -12.39 -14.93 14.84
C SER A 83 -11.09 -14.17 15.10
N THR A 84 -10.92 -13.63 16.30
CA THR A 84 -9.63 -13.17 16.81
C THR A 84 -8.58 -14.28 16.88
N ALA A 85 -8.97 -15.53 16.64
CA ALA A 85 -8.09 -16.67 16.51
C ALA A 85 -7.35 -16.74 15.16
N CYS A 86 -7.67 -15.86 14.21
CA CYS A 86 -6.96 -15.78 12.94
C CYS A 86 -5.51 -15.31 13.19
N THR A 87 -4.57 -16.11 12.72
CA THR A 87 -3.13 -15.84 12.88
C THR A 87 -2.40 -15.96 11.55
N THR A 88 -1.29 -15.26 11.45
CA THR A 88 -0.29 -15.44 10.41
C THR A 88 1.10 -15.39 11.04
N SER A 89 2.14 -15.49 10.24
CA SER A 89 3.51 -15.38 10.74
C SER A 89 4.39 -14.54 9.82
N ILE A 90 5.36 -13.89 10.42
CA ILE A 90 6.48 -13.26 9.73
C ILE A 90 7.78 -13.96 10.15
N LYS A 91 8.78 -13.87 9.30
CA LYS A 91 10.11 -14.37 9.57
C LYS A 91 11.07 -13.25 9.89
N LEU A 92 12.02 -13.53 10.76
CA LEU A 92 13.07 -12.62 11.18
C LEU A 92 14.39 -13.07 10.56
N PHE A 93 15.00 -12.21 9.74
CA PHE A 93 16.27 -12.50 9.06
C PHE A 93 17.33 -11.46 9.38
N GLY A 94 18.61 -11.85 9.22
CA GLY A 94 19.71 -10.91 9.11
C GLY A 94 19.68 -10.17 7.78
N ALA A 95 20.07 -8.91 7.78
CA ALA A 95 20.14 -8.08 6.57
C ALA A 95 21.57 -7.60 6.25
N ASP A 96 22.53 -7.76 7.17
CA ASP A 96 23.94 -7.44 6.93
C ASP A 96 24.64 -8.57 6.16
N PRO A 97 25.69 -8.27 5.37
CA PRO A 97 26.39 -9.26 4.55
C PRO A 97 26.88 -10.49 5.33
N GLY A 98 27.25 -10.33 6.60
CA GLY A 98 27.76 -11.42 7.45
C GLY A 98 26.68 -12.31 8.06
N CYS A 99 25.41 -11.91 8.01
CA CYS A 99 24.27 -12.67 8.55
C CYS A 99 23.06 -12.69 7.59
N ALA A 100 23.24 -12.23 6.36
CA ALA A 100 22.16 -12.17 5.37
C ALA A 100 21.53 -13.55 5.13
N ALA A 101 20.20 -13.57 4.99
CA ALA A 101 19.38 -14.76 4.79
C ALA A 101 19.41 -15.80 5.93
N THR A 102 20.06 -15.54 7.06
CA THR A 102 19.92 -16.38 8.24
C THR A 102 18.59 -16.11 8.91
N GLU A 103 17.71 -17.09 8.97
CA GLU A 103 16.45 -17.02 9.71
C GLU A 103 16.75 -17.18 11.22
N PHE A 104 16.37 -16.20 12.02
CA PHE A 104 16.56 -16.21 13.47
C PHE A 104 15.32 -16.67 14.21
N ALA A 105 14.15 -16.30 13.73
CA ALA A 105 12.88 -16.62 14.38
C ALA A 105 11.70 -16.53 13.40
N THR A 106 10.63 -17.23 13.74
CA THR A 106 9.29 -17.03 13.20
C THR A 106 8.42 -16.40 14.28
N ILE A 107 7.80 -15.27 13.95
CA ILE A 107 6.95 -14.49 14.86
C ILE A 107 5.50 -14.70 14.46
N ILE A 108 4.68 -15.17 15.40
CA ILE A 108 3.23 -15.31 15.19
C ILE A 108 2.57 -13.95 15.42
N LEU A 109 1.73 -13.56 14.47
CA LEU A 109 0.90 -12.37 14.54
C LEU A 109 -0.56 -12.79 14.63
N SER A 110 -1.32 -12.14 15.50
CA SER A 110 -2.76 -12.34 15.68
C SER A 110 -3.54 -11.25 14.98
N LEU A 111 -4.71 -11.58 14.44
CA LEU A 111 -5.61 -10.62 13.84
C LEU A 111 -6.08 -9.61 14.87
N ASP A 112 -5.87 -8.33 14.60
CA ASP A 112 -6.30 -7.21 15.43
C ASP A 112 -7.54 -6.53 14.84
N ASN A 113 -7.54 -6.29 13.52
CA ASN A 113 -8.63 -5.59 12.86
C ASN A 113 -8.85 -6.09 11.43
N VAL A 114 -10.11 -6.01 10.98
CA VAL A 114 -10.53 -6.27 9.60
C VAL A 114 -11.51 -5.18 9.17
N ARG A 115 -11.29 -4.62 8.00
CA ARG A 115 -12.24 -3.67 7.39
C ARG A 115 -12.25 -3.78 5.87
N ASP A 116 -13.36 -3.38 5.28
CA ASP A 116 -13.43 -3.20 3.85
C ASP A 116 -12.68 -1.93 3.44
N VAL A 117 -11.94 -2.02 2.34
CA VAL A 117 -11.37 -0.86 1.67
C VAL A 117 -12.34 -0.41 0.62
N ASN A 118 -13.01 0.70 0.90
CA ASN A 118 -13.88 1.35 -0.06
C ASN A 118 -13.24 2.69 -0.42
N PRO A 119 -12.89 2.94 -1.68
CA PRO A 119 -12.29 4.20 -2.09
C PRO A 119 -13.21 5.39 -1.84
N ASN A 120 -14.53 5.16 -1.86
CA ASN A 120 -15.50 6.19 -1.50
C ASN A 120 -16.69 5.60 -0.73
N PRO A 121 -16.74 5.76 0.61
CA PRO A 121 -17.82 5.22 1.44
C PRO A 121 -19.19 5.87 1.17
N ASP A 122 -19.21 7.05 0.58
CA ASP A 122 -20.45 7.77 0.25
C ASP A 122 -20.99 7.42 -1.14
N CYS A 123 -20.27 6.60 -1.90
CA CYS A 123 -20.70 6.10 -3.18
C CYS A 123 -21.98 5.25 -3.02
N PRO A 124 -23.10 5.56 -3.66
CA PRO A 124 -24.36 4.84 -3.49
C PRO A 124 -24.28 3.34 -3.78
N ASN A 125 -23.36 2.95 -4.68
CA ASN A 125 -23.08 1.58 -5.07
C ASN A 125 -21.76 1.06 -4.48
N GLY A 126 -21.13 1.84 -3.60
CA GLY A 126 -19.78 1.63 -3.11
C GLY A 126 -19.64 0.58 -2.01
N LYS A 127 -20.61 -0.30 -1.82
CA LYS A 127 -20.43 -1.41 -0.88
C LYS A 127 -19.63 -2.52 -1.54
N ASN A 128 -18.68 -3.04 -0.78
CA ASN A 128 -17.86 -4.16 -1.22
C ASN A 128 -18.70 -5.42 -1.49
N THR A 129 -18.27 -6.21 -2.47
CA THR A 129 -18.79 -7.57 -2.72
C THR A 129 -18.20 -8.60 -1.76
N CYS A 130 -17.28 -8.19 -0.88
CA CYS A 130 -16.62 -9.08 0.05
C CYS A 130 -17.57 -9.65 1.10
N ILE A 131 -17.45 -10.96 1.28
CA ILE A 131 -17.93 -11.65 2.48
C ILE A 131 -16.70 -11.84 3.36
N ASN A 132 -16.34 -10.81 4.15
CA ASN A 132 -15.14 -10.89 4.98
C ASN A 132 -15.37 -11.88 6.12
N LEU A 133 -14.87 -13.09 5.97
CA LEU A 133 -14.89 -14.15 7.01
C LEU A 133 -16.23 -14.31 7.76
N GLY A 134 -17.36 -13.90 7.15
CA GLY A 134 -18.66 -13.89 7.80
C GLY A 134 -18.90 -12.70 8.76
N CYS A 135 -18.01 -11.71 8.81
CA CYS A 135 -18.14 -10.54 9.67
C CYS A 135 -19.10 -9.48 9.13
N TYR A 136 -19.32 -9.50 7.83
CA TYR A 136 -20.22 -8.53 7.21
C TYR A 136 -21.66 -9.02 7.29
N THR A 137 -22.51 -8.26 7.96
CA THR A 137 -23.94 -8.55 8.14
C THR A 137 -24.85 -7.67 7.27
N GLY A 138 -24.26 -6.77 6.46
CA GLY A 138 -25.01 -5.87 5.61
C GLY A 138 -25.27 -6.43 4.20
N PRO A 139 -26.05 -5.74 3.37
CA PRO A 139 -26.25 -6.12 1.97
C PRO A 139 -24.94 -6.01 1.20
N LEU A 140 -24.59 -7.03 0.44
CA LEU A 140 -23.43 -7.02 -0.45
C LEU A 140 -23.61 -5.93 -1.51
N GLY A 141 -22.52 -5.22 -1.82
CA GLY A 141 -22.46 -4.24 -2.90
C GLY A 141 -22.09 -4.87 -4.24
N THR A 142 -22.00 -4.03 -5.23
CA THR A 142 -21.58 -4.40 -6.59
C THR A 142 -20.26 -3.76 -7.00
N TYR A 143 -19.58 -3.09 -6.05
CA TYR A 143 -18.33 -2.41 -6.33
C TYR A 143 -17.20 -3.40 -6.60
N THR A 144 -16.57 -3.28 -7.75
CA THR A 144 -15.38 -4.03 -8.15
C THR A 144 -14.33 -3.04 -8.69
N PRO A 145 -13.06 -3.19 -8.32
CA PRO A 145 -12.47 -4.23 -7.48
C PRO A 145 -12.72 -4.01 -5.97
N ALA A 146 -13.25 -5.00 -5.30
CA ALA A 146 -13.47 -4.97 -3.86
C ALA A 146 -12.26 -5.52 -3.12
N VAL A 147 -11.87 -4.88 -2.02
CA VAL A 147 -10.67 -5.19 -1.25
C VAL A 147 -10.97 -5.20 0.25
N GLU A 148 -10.44 -6.17 0.96
CA GLU A 148 -10.42 -6.24 2.42
C GLU A 148 -9.03 -5.93 2.96
N ARG A 149 -8.97 -5.18 4.06
CA ARG A 149 -7.75 -4.89 4.81
C ARG A 149 -7.75 -5.67 6.10
N TYR A 150 -6.73 -6.47 6.31
CA TYR A 150 -6.46 -7.21 7.53
C TYR A 150 -5.26 -6.60 8.23
N GLU A 151 -5.35 -6.42 9.54
CA GLU A 151 -4.26 -5.95 10.38
C GLU A 151 -3.92 -7.02 11.41
N PHE A 152 -2.68 -7.49 11.39
CA PHE A 152 -2.16 -8.49 12.31
C PHE A 152 -1.07 -7.87 13.17
N LYS A 153 -1.08 -8.17 14.48
CA LYS A 153 -0.10 -7.67 15.43
C LYS A 153 0.58 -8.79 16.20
N GLY A 154 1.82 -8.55 16.59
CA GLY A 154 2.61 -9.44 17.43
C GLY A 154 3.88 -8.75 17.93
N PHE A 155 4.68 -9.46 18.69
CA PHE A 155 5.88 -8.90 19.30
C PHE A 155 7.13 -9.67 18.86
N ALA A 156 8.18 -8.93 18.51
CA ALA A 156 9.49 -9.47 18.16
C ALA A 156 10.55 -8.95 19.12
N ASN A 157 11.34 -9.85 19.69
CA ASN A 157 12.54 -9.48 20.43
C ASN A 157 13.74 -9.55 19.49
N ILE A 158 14.39 -8.41 19.26
CA ILE A 158 15.63 -8.29 18.50
C ILE A 158 16.78 -7.72 19.35
N GLY A 159 16.56 -7.59 20.67
CA GLY A 159 17.52 -7.12 21.62
C GLY A 159 18.66 -8.12 21.90
N PRO A 160 19.52 -7.83 22.88
CA PRO A 160 20.68 -8.67 23.22
C PRO A 160 20.32 -10.11 23.62
N THR A 161 19.10 -10.32 24.11
CA THR A 161 18.62 -11.65 24.55
C THR A 161 17.94 -12.46 23.44
N SER A 162 17.87 -11.93 22.23
CA SER A 162 17.16 -12.55 21.11
C SER A 162 17.89 -13.73 20.44
N GLY A 163 19.17 -13.95 20.80
CA GLY A 163 20.02 -14.93 20.10
C GLY A 163 20.58 -14.43 18.76
N ILE A 164 20.21 -13.25 18.30
CA ILE A 164 20.76 -12.65 17.08
C ILE A 164 22.20 -12.21 17.36
N PRO A 165 23.21 -12.59 16.53
CA PRO A 165 24.59 -12.18 16.73
C PRO A 165 24.76 -10.67 16.86
N ALA A 166 25.63 -10.22 17.76
CA ALA A 166 25.89 -8.78 17.97
C ALA A 166 26.41 -8.07 16.70
N SER A 167 27.07 -8.81 15.81
CA SER A 167 27.55 -8.31 14.52
C SER A 167 26.43 -8.09 13.48
N CYS A 168 25.22 -8.61 13.74
CA CYS A 168 24.07 -8.46 12.87
C CYS A 168 23.26 -7.23 13.29
N CYS A 169 23.59 -6.09 12.75
CA CYS A 169 22.97 -4.81 13.11
C CYS A 169 21.65 -4.57 12.41
N ASN A 170 21.54 -4.97 11.14
CA ASN A 170 20.32 -4.81 10.38
C ASN A 170 19.50 -6.09 10.42
N VAL A 171 18.29 -6.00 10.95
CA VAL A 171 17.35 -7.09 11.08
C VAL A 171 16.15 -6.83 10.20
N ARG A 172 15.71 -7.85 9.47
CA ARG A 172 14.62 -7.82 8.52
C ARG A 172 13.42 -8.60 9.04
N PHE A 173 12.27 -7.96 9.08
CA PHE A 173 10.96 -8.58 9.25
C PHE A 173 10.42 -8.90 7.86
N ALA A 174 10.02 -10.13 7.60
CA ALA A 174 9.60 -10.55 6.28
C ALA A 174 8.31 -11.37 6.32
N PHE A 175 7.41 -11.08 5.40
CA PHE A 175 6.16 -11.80 5.15
C PHE A 175 6.17 -12.34 3.73
N GLU A 176 5.76 -13.59 3.57
CA GLU A 176 5.67 -14.24 2.27
C GLU A 176 4.34 -14.99 2.17
N VAL A 177 3.68 -14.85 1.02
CA VAL A 177 2.42 -15.55 0.72
C VAL A 177 2.31 -15.82 -0.78
N ASN A 178 1.69 -16.93 -1.14
CA ASN A 178 1.35 -17.27 -2.51
C ASN A 178 -0.15 -16.94 -2.74
N ALA A 179 -0.53 -16.15 -3.74
CA ALA A 179 0.23 -15.41 -4.72
C ALA A 179 -0.39 -14.03 -4.97
N ARG A 180 0.31 -13.22 -5.78
CA ARG A 180 -0.21 -11.93 -6.28
C ARG A 180 -1.48 -12.15 -7.09
N ASN A 181 -2.26 -11.06 -7.22
CA ASN A 181 -3.48 -11.04 -8.02
C ASN A 181 -3.20 -11.44 -9.48
N GLY A 182 -4.01 -12.36 -9.99
CA GLY A 182 -3.92 -12.84 -11.38
C GLY A 182 -4.32 -11.81 -12.44
N THR A 183 -4.98 -10.70 -12.04
CA THR A 183 -5.39 -9.61 -12.95
C THR A 183 -4.27 -8.63 -13.28
N ILE A 184 -3.08 -8.80 -12.71
CA ILE A 184 -1.93 -7.91 -12.95
C ILE A 184 -1.45 -8.03 -14.39
N ASN A 185 -1.36 -6.88 -15.08
CA ASN A 185 -0.99 -6.81 -16.50
C ASN A 185 0.52 -6.58 -16.74
N THR A 186 1.28 -6.24 -15.69
CA THR A 186 2.69 -5.86 -15.81
C THR A 186 3.69 -7.01 -15.82
N GLY A 187 3.22 -8.27 -15.73
CA GLY A 187 4.06 -9.48 -15.80
C GLY A 187 4.24 -10.23 -14.48
N SER A 188 3.86 -9.65 -13.34
CA SER A 188 3.98 -10.26 -12.02
C SER A 188 2.73 -11.03 -11.54
N ALA A 189 1.75 -11.24 -12.42
CA ALA A 189 0.54 -12.00 -12.11
C ALA A 189 0.86 -13.41 -11.59
N ASN A 190 0.17 -13.83 -10.53
CA ASN A 190 0.31 -15.15 -9.92
C ASN A 190 1.72 -15.50 -9.39
N GLN A 191 2.65 -14.54 -9.33
CA GLN A 191 3.94 -14.74 -8.67
C GLN A 191 3.78 -14.68 -7.15
N ASN A 192 4.72 -15.24 -6.41
CA ASN A 192 4.76 -15.07 -4.95
C ASN A 192 4.74 -13.59 -4.57
N PHE A 193 4.20 -13.32 -3.42
CA PHE A 193 4.22 -12.00 -2.78
C PHE A 193 5.19 -12.05 -1.60
N TYR A 194 6.12 -11.11 -1.57
CA TYR A 194 7.07 -10.95 -0.47
C TYR A 194 7.11 -9.48 -0.05
N MET A 195 7.06 -9.24 1.25
CA MET A 195 7.12 -7.90 1.86
C MET A 195 8.11 -7.90 2.99
N ASP A 196 8.89 -6.82 3.12
CA ASP A 196 9.83 -6.68 4.22
C ASP A 196 9.95 -5.26 4.78
N ALA A 197 10.43 -5.19 6.02
CA ALA A 197 10.92 -3.99 6.66
C ALA A 197 12.24 -4.30 7.37
N VAL A 198 13.15 -3.32 7.40
CA VAL A 198 14.48 -3.48 8.02
C VAL A 198 14.66 -2.43 9.10
N VAL A 199 15.17 -2.83 10.25
CA VAL A 199 15.54 -1.97 11.37
C VAL A 199 17.00 -2.15 11.72
N ASN A 200 17.71 -1.04 12.00
CA ASN A 200 19.05 -1.08 12.55
C ASN A 200 18.97 -1.06 14.08
N ARG A 201 19.39 -2.16 14.72
CA ARG A 201 19.35 -2.34 16.17
C ARG A 201 20.64 -1.97 16.91
N CYS A 202 21.73 -1.64 16.19
CA CYS A 202 23.05 -1.37 16.78
C CYS A 202 23.30 0.11 17.06
N LEU A 203 22.33 0.99 16.83
CA LEU A 203 22.52 2.41 16.99
C LEU A 203 22.46 2.81 18.45
N SER A 204 23.60 3.19 19.03
CA SER A 204 23.69 3.69 20.40
C SER A 204 22.94 5.00 20.63
N VAL A 205 22.74 5.79 19.59
CA VAL A 205 22.07 7.11 19.63
C VAL A 205 20.56 7.03 19.45
N SER A 206 20.05 5.89 19.04
CA SER A 206 18.61 5.61 18.94
C SER A 206 18.37 4.15 19.29
N PRO A 207 18.39 3.80 20.57
CA PRO A 207 18.26 2.41 21.01
C PRO A 207 16.91 1.79 20.64
N CYS A 208 15.97 2.63 20.27
CA CYS A 208 14.68 2.23 19.76
C CYS A 208 14.26 3.18 18.63
N ASN A 209 14.08 2.64 17.43
CA ASN A 209 13.60 3.34 16.24
C ASN A 209 12.32 2.67 15.77
N SER A 210 11.21 3.41 15.75
CA SER A 210 9.96 2.93 15.18
C SER A 210 9.95 3.20 13.66
N SER A 211 9.28 2.35 12.89
CA SER A 211 9.10 2.61 11.46
C SER A 211 8.13 3.77 11.21
N PRO A 212 8.13 4.38 10.01
CA PRO A 212 7.07 5.27 9.61
C PRO A 212 5.71 4.56 9.69
N THR A 213 4.68 5.31 10.09
CA THR A 213 3.28 4.92 9.93
C THR A 213 2.82 5.27 8.51
N LEU A 214 1.87 4.50 7.96
CA LEU A 214 1.37 4.65 6.60
C LEU A 214 -0.15 4.80 6.65
N GLU A 215 -0.65 6.02 6.49
CA GLU A 215 -2.07 6.34 6.72
C GLU A 215 -2.98 5.98 5.52
N ASN A 216 -2.47 6.08 4.30
CA ASN A 216 -3.23 5.79 3.10
C ASN A 216 -3.13 4.32 2.73
N ASP A 217 -4.24 3.71 2.33
CA ASP A 217 -4.25 2.32 1.88
C ASP A 217 -3.45 2.15 0.58
N PRO A 218 -2.67 1.06 0.42
CA PRO A 218 -1.82 0.83 -0.74
C PRO A 218 -2.61 0.28 -1.96
N PHE A 219 -3.81 0.75 -2.12
CA PHE A 219 -4.67 0.39 -3.23
C PHE A 219 -5.26 1.66 -3.82
N ALA A 220 -5.02 1.88 -5.11
CA ALA A 220 -5.49 3.04 -5.81
C ALA A 220 -6.27 2.65 -7.06
N VAL A 221 -7.42 3.28 -7.25
CA VAL A 221 -8.24 3.19 -8.46
C VAL A 221 -8.24 4.58 -9.10
N MET A 222 -7.97 4.65 -10.38
CA MET A 222 -7.85 5.91 -11.10
C MET A 222 -8.42 5.81 -12.52
N CYS A 223 -8.72 6.94 -13.10
CA CYS A 223 -9.24 7.04 -14.47
C CYS A 223 -8.12 7.28 -15.49
N GLY A 224 -8.19 6.63 -16.64
CA GLY A 224 -7.25 6.87 -17.73
C GLY A 224 -7.42 8.27 -18.30
N GLY A 225 -6.32 8.99 -18.51
CA GLY A 225 -6.29 10.34 -19.08
C GLY A 225 -6.43 11.48 -18.08
N GLU A 226 -6.67 11.21 -16.80
CA GLU A 226 -6.76 12.22 -15.75
C GLU A 226 -5.45 12.29 -14.93
N ASN A 227 -5.08 13.51 -14.53
CA ASN A 227 -3.90 13.70 -13.69
C ASN A 227 -4.13 13.09 -12.31
N TYR A 228 -3.19 12.31 -11.84
CA TYR A 228 -3.28 11.59 -10.58
C TYR A 228 -2.09 11.84 -9.67
N ILE A 229 -2.36 12.11 -8.39
CA ILE A 229 -1.36 12.20 -7.34
C ILE A 229 -1.76 11.25 -6.21
N PHE A 230 -0.84 10.38 -5.83
CA PHE A 230 -1.00 9.48 -4.70
C PHE A 230 0.16 9.66 -3.72
N ASN A 231 -0.17 9.81 -2.43
CA ASN A 231 0.81 9.82 -1.35
C ASN A 231 0.50 8.71 -0.37
N ASN A 232 1.53 8.02 0.11
CA ASN A 232 1.40 6.94 1.08
C ASN A 232 1.00 7.43 2.49
N GLY A 233 1.03 8.73 2.75
CA GLY A 233 0.76 9.32 4.05
C GLY A 233 1.78 8.88 5.10
N ALA A 234 3.04 8.70 4.70
CA ALA A 234 4.08 8.28 5.63
C ALA A 234 4.42 9.41 6.62
N SER A 235 4.47 9.07 7.89
CA SER A 235 4.94 9.95 8.96
C SER A 235 5.77 9.18 9.96
N ASP A 236 6.88 9.76 10.39
CA ASP A 236 7.79 9.14 11.33
C ASP A 236 7.44 9.52 12.77
N PRO A 237 7.12 8.56 13.67
CA PRO A 237 6.76 8.86 15.04
C PRO A 237 7.94 9.37 15.88
N ASP A 238 9.17 9.08 15.45
CA ASP A 238 10.41 9.53 16.09
C ASP A 238 10.98 10.80 15.43
N PHE A 239 10.25 11.34 14.43
CA PHE A 239 10.60 12.53 13.62
C PHE A 239 11.91 12.41 12.86
N ASP A 240 12.26 11.20 12.45
CA ASP A 240 13.40 10.96 11.58
C ASP A 240 13.09 11.39 10.13
N SER A 241 14.10 11.82 9.42
CA SER A 241 13.94 12.23 8.01
C SER A 241 13.59 11.03 7.13
N LEU A 242 12.63 11.23 6.23
CA LEU A 242 12.23 10.21 5.27
C LEU A 242 12.72 10.53 3.86
N SER A 243 13.03 9.51 3.10
CA SER A 243 13.24 9.60 1.66
C SER A 243 12.56 8.46 0.93
N TYR A 244 12.10 8.73 -0.28
CA TYR A 244 11.24 7.84 -1.05
C TYR A 244 11.85 7.52 -2.40
N ARG A 245 11.64 6.30 -2.88
CA ARG A 245 11.97 5.91 -4.25
C ARG A 245 11.13 4.73 -4.72
N PHE A 246 10.97 4.60 -6.02
CA PHE A 246 10.49 3.34 -6.57
C PHE A 246 11.48 2.21 -6.29
N ALA A 247 10.95 1.03 -6.02
CA ALA A 247 11.71 -0.18 -5.82
C ALA A 247 11.04 -1.35 -6.57
N PRO A 248 11.79 -2.38 -6.95
CA PRO A 248 11.17 -3.60 -7.46
C PRO A 248 10.26 -4.22 -6.41
N ALA A 249 9.05 -4.60 -6.82
CA ALA A 249 8.22 -5.50 -6.02
C ALA A 249 8.95 -6.83 -5.81
N LEU A 250 8.76 -7.49 -4.67
CA LEU A 250 9.51 -8.68 -4.32
C LEU A 250 8.65 -9.95 -4.38
N ILE A 251 9.27 -11.07 -4.77
CA ILE A 251 8.67 -12.41 -4.80
C ILE A 251 9.35 -13.38 -3.83
N GLY A 252 10.40 -12.95 -3.15
CA GLY A 252 11.17 -13.70 -2.17
C GLY A 252 12.32 -12.87 -1.64
N PHE A 253 13.11 -13.42 -0.73
CA PHE A 253 14.27 -12.76 -0.16
C PHE A 253 15.23 -12.30 -1.27
N ASN A 254 15.41 -10.98 -1.43
CA ASN A 254 16.22 -10.35 -2.49
C ASN A 254 15.86 -10.78 -3.92
N SER A 255 14.66 -11.29 -4.15
CA SER A 255 14.19 -11.72 -5.46
C SER A 255 13.06 -10.80 -5.94
N SER A 256 13.27 -10.16 -7.09
CA SER A 256 12.33 -9.19 -7.65
C SER A 256 11.27 -9.85 -8.52
N ALA A 257 10.08 -9.26 -8.52
CA ALA A 257 9.00 -9.61 -9.42
C ALA A 257 9.39 -9.34 -10.89
N THR A 258 8.80 -10.08 -11.79
CA THR A 258 9.01 -9.91 -13.23
C THR A 258 8.13 -8.77 -13.76
N TYR A 259 8.73 -7.93 -14.59
CA TYR A 259 8.01 -6.92 -15.36
C TYR A 259 8.17 -7.21 -16.86
N THR A 260 7.06 -7.21 -17.57
CA THR A 260 7.06 -7.44 -19.02
C THR A 260 7.21 -6.11 -19.77
N PRO A 261 8.22 -5.93 -20.62
CA PRO A 261 8.38 -4.71 -21.39
C PRO A 261 7.09 -4.31 -22.14
N PRO A 262 6.74 -3.00 -22.20
CA PRO A 262 7.58 -1.84 -21.84
C PRO A 262 7.58 -1.47 -20.34
N PHE A 263 6.95 -2.25 -19.48
CA PHE A 263 6.85 -1.99 -18.04
C PHE A 263 8.14 -2.35 -17.32
N ALA A 264 8.41 -1.62 -16.23
CA ALA A 264 9.51 -1.81 -15.31
C ALA A 264 9.06 -1.39 -13.90
N PHE A 265 9.88 -1.65 -12.89
CA PHE A 265 9.53 -1.28 -11.50
C PHE A 265 9.32 0.23 -11.29
N ASP A 266 10.02 1.07 -12.08
CA ASP A 266 9.91 2.52 -12.11
C ASP A 266 8.91 3.04 -13.17
N LYS A 267 8.33 2.14 -13.95
CA LYS A 267 7.33 2.39 -14.99
C LYS A 267 6.25 1.29 -14.99
N PRO A 268 5.57 1.10 -13.86
CA PRO A 268 4.70 -0.07 -13.69
C PRO A 268 3.31 0.08 -14.34
N MET A 269 3.01 1.22 -14.96
CA MET A 269 1.70 1.55 -15.50
C MET A 269 1.83 2.17 -16.89
N PRO A 270 0.81 2.06 -17.77
CA PRO A 270 0.73 2.91 -18.94
C PRO A 270 0.54 4.37 -18.52
N TRP A 271 1.21 5.28 -19.21
CA TRP A 271 1.09 6.71 -18.97
C TRP A 271 0.99 7.47 -20.27
N THR A 272 0.33 8.63 -20.25
CA THR A 272 0.26 9.55 -21.37
C THR A 272 1.17 10.74 -21.10
N GLY A 273 1.87 11.19 -22.12
CA GLY A 273 2.60 12.45 -22.07
C GLY A 273 1.59 13.60 -22.10
N ASN A 274 1.30 14.19 -20.96
CA ASN A 274 0.55 15.44 -20.94
C ASN A 274 1.56 16.60 -20.94
N ALA A 275 1.39 17.51 -21.90
CA ALA A 275 2.18 18.74 -21.95
C ALA A 275 1.76 19.79 -20.94
N ALA A 276 0.82 19.49 -20.03
CA ALA A 276 0.47 20.37 -18.93
C ALA A 276 1.69 20.51 -18.00
N ALA A 277 2.04 21.75 -17.68
CA ALA A 277 3.23 22.09 -16.90
C ALA A 277 3.26 21.44 -15.51
N ASP A 278 2.11 21.06 -14.98
CA ASP A 278 1.95 20.50 -13.62
C ASP A 278 2.20 18.97 -13.57
N PHE A 279 2.18 18.29 -14.73
CA PHE A 279 2.38 16.84 -14.82
C PHE A 279 3.31 16.52 -15.99
N PRO A 280 4.63 16.42 -15.74
CA PRO A 280 5.55 16.00 -16.78
C PRO A 280 5.26 14.57 -17.25
N ALA A 281 5.62 14.29 -18.50
CA ALA A 281 5.48 12.95 -19.06
C ALA A 281 6.23 11.91 -18.23
N GLY A 282 5.57 10.80 -17.91
CA GLY A 282 6.13 9.71 -17.12
C GLY A 282 5.46 9.53 -15.76
N ILE A 283 6.00 8.62 -14.99
CA ILE A 283 5.60 8.34 -13.61
C ILE A 283 6.72 8.84 -12.70
N HIS A 284 6.39 9.68 -11.74
CA HIS A 284 7.35 10.34 -10.87
C HIS A 284 7.06 9.98 -9.41
N CYS A 285 8.13 9.78 -8.63
CA CYS A 285 8.09 9.69 -7.18
C CYS A 285 8.96 10.82 -6.64
N ASP A 286 8.36 11.75 -5.90
CA ASP A 286 9.10 12.79 -5.23
C ASP A 286 9.94 12.19 -4.10
N PRO A 287 11.27 12.38 -4.08
CA PRO A 287 12.14 11.73 -3.10
C PRO A 287 12.00 12.30 -1.68
N LEU A 288 11.37 13.45 -1.51
CA LEU A 288 11.20 14.13 -0.22
C LEU A 288 9.79 13.97 0.33
N THR A 289 8.76 14.07 -0.51
CA THR A 289 7.35 14.00 -0.07
C THR A 289 6.75 12.61 -0.24
N GLY A 290 7.31 11.79 -1.14
CA GLY A 290 6.76 10.49 -1.49
C GLY A 290 5.53 10.58 -2.41
N ASP A 291 5.24 11.75 -2.97
CA ASP A 291 4.16 11.91 -3.94
C ASP A 291 4.48 11.14 -5.22
N ILE A 292 3.54 10.30 -5.62
CA ILE A 292 3.56 9.63 -6.91
C ILE A 292 2.64 10.41 -7.83
N SER A 293 3.17 10.95 -8.91
CA SER A 293 2.40 11.77 -9.85
C SER A 293 2.57 11.29 -11.28
N PHE A 294 1.48 11.17 -12.02
CA PHE A 294 1.45 10.82 -13.44
C PHE A 294 0.04 10.99 -14.02
N THR A 295 -0.05 10.95 -15.33
CA THR A 295 -1.33 10.82 -16.04
C THR A 295 -1.45 9.40 -16.54
N PRO A 296 -2.33 8.55 -15.97
CA PRO A 296 -2.53 7.19 -16.41
C PRO A 296 -2.92 7.13 -17.87
N GLY A 297 -2.28 6.24 -18.64
CA GLY A 297 -2.62 5.99 -20.02
C GLY A 297 -3.88 5.14 -20.15
N ASN A 298 -4.67 5.42 -21.17
CA ASN A 298 -5.78 4.54 -21.52
C ASN A 298 -5.24 3.28 -22.25
N ALA A 299 -5.29 2.13 -21.60
CA ALA A 299 -4.76 0.86 -22.10
C ALA A 299 -5.68 0.22 -23.18
N GLY A 300 -5.97 0.97 -24.25
CA GLY A 300 -6.77 0.46 -25.36
C GLY A 300 -8.25 0.20 -25.04
N GLY A 301 -8.81 0.93 -24.08
CA GLY A 301 -10.22 0.81 -23.67
C GLY A 301 -10.50 -0.34 -22.71
N GLN A 302 -9.48 -0.91 -22.09
CA GLN A 302 -9.62 -1.95 -21.05
C GLN A 302 -9.01 -1.49 -19.72
N ASN A 303 -9.54 -2.01 -18.63
CA ASN A 303 -8.95 -1.79 -17.31
C ASN A 303 -7.53 -2.35 -17.26
N PHE A 304 -6.65 -1.65 -16.58
CA PHE A 304 -5.25 -2.04 -16.42
C PHE A 304 -4.88 -2.13 -14.94
N THR A 305 -4.23 -3.20 -14.56
CA THR A 305 -3.74 -3.40 -13.20
C THR A 305 -2.22 -3.49 -13.19
N GLY A 306 -1.56 -2.60 -12.48
CA GLY A 306 -0.11 -2.60 -12.30
C GLY A 306 0.28 -2.76 -10.84
N VAL A 307 1.54 -3.15 -10.63
CA VAL A 307 2.15 -3.25 -9.29
C VAL A 307 3.30 -2.28 -9.21
N MET A 308 3.24 -1.42 -8.21
CA MET A 308 4.26 -0.45 -7.86
C MET A 308 4.74 -0.74 -6.44
N ALA A 309 6.03 -0.74 -6.23
CA ALA A 309 6.60 -0.81 -4.90
C ALA A 309 7.44 0.41 -4.60
N ILE A 310 7.37 0.86 -3.35
CA ILE A 310 8.10 2.02 -2.85
C ILE A 310 8.96 1.58 -1.67
N GLU A 311 10.16 2.10 -1.66
CA GLU A 311 11.07 2.01 -0.52
C GLU A 311 11.13 3.35 0.18
N ILE A 312 10.86 3.34 1.48
CA ILE A 312 10.92 4.49 2.38
C ILE A 312 12.09 4.27 3.33
N LYS A 313 13.08 5.15 3.28
CA LYS A 313 14.23 5.12 4.18
C LYS A 313 14.10 6.15 5.26
N GLN A 314 14.40 5.73 6.49
CA GLN A 314 14.56 6.61 7.64
C GLN A 314 16.03 6.99 7.80
N TRP A 315 16.28 8.26 8.04
CA TRP A 315 17.62 8.81 8.14
C TRP A 315 17.82 9.55 9.45
N LYS A 316 18.95 9.29 10.06
CA LYS A 316 19.43 10.03 11.24
C LYS A 316 20.87 10.47 11.02
N THR A 317 21.19 11.70 11.42
CA THR A 317 22.57 12.15 11.40
C THR A 317 23.31 11.64 12.66
N ILE A 318 24.27 10.77 12.45
CA ILE A 318 25.08 10.17 13.51
C ILE A 318 26.52 10.62 13.33
N ASN A 319 27.07 11.32 14.33
CA ASN A 319 28.41 11.91 14.27
C ASN A 319 28.65 12.76 13.00
N GLY A 320 27.64 13.53 12.57
CA GLY A 320 27.69 14.35 11.37
C GLY A 320 27.47 13.61 10.05
N VAL A 321 27.22 12.28 10.07
CA VAL A 321 27.03 11.47 8.87
C VAL A 321 25.55 11.04 8.75
N PRO A 322 24.87 11.36 7.63
CA PRO A 322 23.54 10.82 7.36
C PRO A 322 23.59 9.29 7.27
N THR A 323 22.85 8.63 8.14
CA THR A 323 22.86 7.17 8.27
C THR A 323 21.43 6.63 8.13
N VAL A 324 21.26 5.58 7.33
CA VAL A 324 19.98 4.86 7.23
C VAL A 324 19.79 4.01 8.48
N ILE A 325 18.69 4.23 9.18
CA ILE A 325 18.37 3.55 10.43
C ILE A 325 17.19 2.59 10.31
N GLY A 326 16.39 2.74 9.25
CA GLY A 326 15.26 1.88 8.94
C GLY A 326 14.91 1.92 7.46
N ILE A 327 14.29 0.85 6.98
CA ILE A 327 13.75 0.76 5.63
C ILE A 327 12.38 0.10 5.73
N THR A 328 11.35 0.75 5.22
CA THR A 328 10.01 0.20 5.08
C THR A 328 9.69 0.11 3.60
N ARG A 329 9.17 -1.04 3.17
CA ARG A 329 8.66 -1.18 1.81
C ARG A 329 7.15 -1.23 1.82
N ARG A 330 6.56 -0.76 0.74
CA ARG A 330 5.15 -0.85 0.47
C ARG A 330 4.93 -1.32 -0.95
N ASP A 331 4.10 -2.34 -1.10
CA ASP A 331 3.68 -2.87 -2.39
C ASP A 331 2.25 -2.42 -2.65
N ILE A 332 2.03 -1.79 -3.80
CA ILE A 332 0.80 -1.10 -4.14
C ILE A 332 0.26 -1.67 -5.44
N GLN A 333 -0.96 -2.19 -5.42
CA GLN A 333 -1.69 -2.46 -6.63
C GLN A 333 -2.46 -1.21 -7.04
N MET A 334 -2.28 -0.80 -8.30
CA MET A 334 -2.99 0.32 -8.90
C MET A 334 -3.87 -0.17 -10.05
N VAL A 335 -5.09 0.34 -10.13
CA VAL A 335 -6.04 -0.03 -11.18
C VAL A 335 -6.41 1.21 -11.97
N VAL A 336 -6.18 1.19 -13.28
CA VAL A 336 -6.65 2.20 -14.22
C VAL A 336 -7.93 1.71 -14.86
N LEU A 337 -8.99 2.45 -14.68
CA LEU A 337 -10.27 2.19 -15.32
C LEU A 337 -10.30 2.84 -16.70
N ALA A 338 -10.71 2.07 -17.69
CA ALA A 338 -10.82 2.54 -19.09
C ALA A 338 -12.02 3.44 -19.31
N ASN A 339 -13.12 3.15 -18.61
CA ASN A 339 -14.39 3.85 -18.74
C ASN A 339 -14.77 4.39 -17.35
N CYS A 340 -14.40 5.61 -17.10
CA CYS A 340 -14.85 6.34 -15.93
C CYS A 340 -16.03 7.24 -16.29
N PRO A 341 -17.00 7.41 -15.37
CA PRO A 341 -17.87 8.57 -15.45
C PRO A 341 -17.01 9.85 -15.40
N PRO A 342 -17.39 10.91 -16.09
CA PRO A 342 -16.62 12.16 -16.05
C PRO A 342 -16.58 12.68 -14.61
N ASN A 343 -15.41 12.61 -14.02
CA ASN A 343 -15.12 13.07 -12.66
C ASN A 343 -13.64 13.45 -12.56
N ASN A 344 -13.34 14.66 -12.16
CA ASN A 344 -11.97 15.07 -11.87
C ASN A 344 -11.73 14.98 -10.35
N PRO A 345 -10.63 14.39 -9.90
CA PRO A 345 -10.33 14.38 -8.47
C PRO A 345 -10.19 15.80 -7.92
N PRO A 346 -10.63 16.05 -6.69
CA PRO A 346 -10.54 17.37 -6.09
C PRO A 346 -9.09 17.82 -5.95
N ARG A 347 -8.84 19.10 -6.19
CA ARG A 347 -7.51 19.71 -6.05
C ARG A 347 -7.34 20.36 -4.69
N LEU A 348 -6.17 20.17 -4.08
CA LEU A 348 -5.79 20.90 -2.87
C LEU A 348 -5.26 22.29 -3.24
N VAL A 349 -5.77 23.33 -2.58
CA VAL A 349 -5.31 24.72 -2.70
C VAL A 349 -5.00 25.25 -1.30
N THR A 350 -3.91 25.99 -1.17
CA THR A 350 -3.54 26.64 0.09
C THR A 350 -3.72 28.15 0.02
N ASN A 351 -3.99 28.75 1.18
CA ASN A 351 -3.95 30.21 1.34
C ASN A 351 -3.03 30.54 2.52
N PRO A 352 -1.87 31.20 2.30
CA PRO A 352 -1.40 31.72 1.01
C PRO A 352 -1.06 30.62 -0.01
N PRO A 353 -1.23 30.89 -1.32
CA PRO A 353 -0.84 30.00 -2.40
C PRO A 353 0.68 29.99 -2.61
N ASN A 354 1.17 29.08 -3.45
CA ASN A 354 2.56 29.08 -3.86
C ASN A 354 2.79 30.12 -4.97
N GLY A 355 3.56 31.16 -4.65
CA GLY A 355 3.85 32.25 -5.59
C GLY A 355 2.57 32.99 -6.05
N THR A 356 2.51 33.34 -7.34
CA THR A 356 1.39 34.10 -7.93
C THR A 356 0.26 33.23 -8.47
N ASN A 357 0.46 31.91 -8.52
CA ASN A 357 -0.57 30.99 -9.01
C ASN A 357 -1.57 30.64 -7.88
N PRO A 358 -2.83 31.10 -7.93
CA PRO A 358 -3.81 30.86 -6.88
C PRO A 358 -4.25 29.37 -6.78
N ASN A 359 -3.89 28.55 -7.77
CA ASN A 359 -4.23 27.13 -7.82
C ASN A 359 -3.03 26.20 -7.47
N ALA A 360 -1.84 26.78 -7.24
CA ALA A 360 -0.67 26.02 -6.80
C ALA A 360 -0.65 25.95 -5.26
N PRO A 361 -0.74 24.77 -4.63
CA PRO A 361 -0.61 24.66 -3.20
C PRO A 361 0.82 25.03 -2.77
N LYS A 362 0.95 25.80 -1.70
CA LYS A 362 2.22 25.96 -1.02
C LYS A 362 2.40 24.73 -0.12
N THR A 363 3.51 24.02 -0.30
CA THR A 363 3.76 22.72 0.35
C THR A 363 4.86 22.79 1.41
N SER A 364 5.53 23.94 1.59
CA SER A 364 6.58 24.11 2.57
C SER A 364 6.55 25.50 3.21
N TRP A 365 6.88 25.56 4.49
CA TRP A 365 7.00 26.80 5.27
C TRP A 365 8.22 26.72 6.16
N GLU A 366 8.86 27.84 6.37
CA GLU A 366 9.93 28.03 7.35
C GLU A 366 9.40 28.97 8.43
N ILE A 367 9.53 28.58 9.70
CA ILE A 367 9.07 29.35 10.85
C ILE A 367 10.09 29.29 11.98
N CYS A 368 10.14 30.33 12.81
CA CYS A 368 10.93 30.32 14.03
C CYS A 368 10.18 29.69 15.20
N ALA A 369 10.90 29.11 16.15
CA ALA A 369 10.30 28.65 17.39
C ALA A 369 9.60 29.83 18.12
N GLY A 370 8.43 29.55 18.69
CA GLY A 370 7.57 30.56 19.32
C GLY A 370 6.69 31.37 18.37
N GLU A 371 6.91 31.29 17.05
CA GLU A 371 6.03 31.91 16.06
C GLU A 371 4.89 30.98 15.66
N GLN A 372 3.68 31.54 15.58
CA GLN A 372 2.54 30.78 15.09
C GLN A 372 2.45 30.84 13.58
N ILE A 373 2.39 29.67 12.93
CA ILE A 373 1.97 29.57 11.55
C ILE A 373 0.54 29.11 11.46
N CYS A 374 -0.25 29.81 10.62
CA CYS A 374 -1.58 29.36 10.22
C CYS A 374 -1.76 29.52 8.72
N PHE A 375 -2.38 28.52 8.08
CA PHE A 375 -2.79 28.61 6.68
C PHE A 375 -4.05 27.76 6.47
N THR A 376 -4.78 28.06 5.41
CA THR A 376 -5.96 27.28 5.05
C THR A 376 -5.66 26.34 3.90
N VAL A 377 -6.30 25.17 3.94
CA VAL A 377 -6.31 24.18 2.87
C VAL A 377 -7.75 24.00 2.43
N THR A 378 -7.99 24.09 1.13
CA THR A 378 -9.30 23.93 0.51
C THR A 378 -9.23 22.80 -0.52
N ALA A 379 -10.18 21.88 -0.46
CA ALA A 379 -10.41 20.90 -1.51
C ALA A 379 -11.35 21.51 -2.56
N LYS A 380 -10.80 21.90 -3.70
CA LYS A 380 -11.56 22.45 -4.84
C LYS A 380 -11.89 21.36 -5.82
N ASP A 381 -13.16 21.29 -6.17
CA ASP A 381 -13.66 20.46 -7.24
C ASP A 381 -14.25 21.33 -8.35
N THR A 382 -13.92 21.01 -9.59
CA THR A 382 -14.43 21.72 -10.75
C THR A 382 -15.62 21.03 -11.40
N ASP A 383 -15.97 19.84 -10.91
CA ASP A 383 -17.03 19.05 -11.49
C ASP A 383 -18.40 19.44 -10.96
N PHE A 384 -19.30 19.51 -11.90
CA PHE A 384 -20.65 19.93 -11.65
C PHE A 384 -21.62 19.01 -12.40
N LEU A 385 -22.47 18.31 -11.65
CA LEU A 385 -23.60 17.58 -12.23
C LEU A 385 -24.82 18.49 -12.33
N PRO A 386 -25.18 18.95 -13.54
CA PRO A 386 -26.45 19.65 -13.71
C PRO A 386 -27.63 18.65 -13.54
N PRO A 387 -28.76 19.07 -13.00
CA PRO A 387 -29.05 20.41 -12.47
C PRO A 387 -29.12 20.48 -10.95
N THR A 388 -28.81 19.40 -10.18
CA THR A 388 -29.24 19.35 -8.77
C THR A 388 -28.25 18.74 -7.78
N ILE A 389 -27.16 18.12 -8.22
CA ILE A 389 -26.21 17.43 -7.32
C ILE A 389 -24.84 18.07 -7.46
N SER A 390 -24.48 18.92 -6.47
CA SER A 390 -23.11 19.42 -6.35
C SER A 390 -22.24 18.36 -5.73
N ASP A 391 -21.02 18.17 -6.27
CA ASP A 391 -20.01 17.33 -5.66
C ASP A 391 -19.65 17.89 -4.29
N THR A 392 -19.45 16.99 -3.34
CA THR A 392 -19.04 17.32 -1.99
C THR A 392 -17.63 16.81 -1.80
N THR A 393 -16.72 17.71 -1.46
CA THR A 393 -15.34 17.35 -1.15
C THR A 393 -15.15 17.13 0.34
N TYR A 394 -14.16 16.32 0.70
CA TYR A 394 -13.79 15.98 2.06
C TYR A 394 -12.29 16.13 2.23
N LEU A 395 -11.88 16.79 3.32
CA LEU A 395 -10.49 16.88 3.73
C LEU A 395 -10.22 16.00 4.94
N SER A 396 -9.08 15.36 4.93
CA SER A 396 -8.52 14.66 6.08
C SER A 396 -7.02 14.92 6.18
N TRP A 397 -6.44 14.72 7.35
CA TRP A 397 -5.00 14.77 7.56
C TRP A 397 -4.53 13.59 8.40
N ASN A 398 -3.25 13.22 8.29
CA ASN A 398 -2.68 12.10 9.03
C ASN A 398 -2.39 12.40 10.52
N GLY A 399 -2.64 13.61 10.98
CA GLY A 399 -2.44 13.98 12.39
C GLY A 399 -1.00 13.90 12.90
N ALA A 400 -0.01 13.74 12.03
CA ALA A 400 1.39 13.51 12.41
C ALA A 400 1.94 14.54 13.40
N LEU A 401 1.55 15.82 13.24
CA LEU A 401 1.98 16.90 14.12
C LEU A 401 1.01 17.21 15.27
N ALA A 402 -0.10 16.48 15.41
CA ALA A 402 -1.09 16.70 16.47
C ALA A 402 -0.49 16.52 17.86
N SER A 403 0.37 15.52 18.04
CA SER A 403 1.09 15.28 19.30
C SER A 403 2.06 16.41 19.69
N LEU A 404 2.43 17.24 18.73
CA LEU A 404 3.29 18.41 18.89
C LEU A 404 2.50 19.73 19.03
N GLY A 405 1.17 19.63 19.21
CA GLY A 405 0.28 20.78 19.39
C GLY A 405 -0.22 21.43 18.11
N ALA A 406 0.02 20.84 16.94
CA ALA A 406 -0.59 21.31 15.70
C ALA A 406 -2.08 20.96 15.66
N THR A 407 -2.85 21.81 15.01
CA THR A 407 -4.29 21.64 14.82
C THR A 407 -4.66 21.72 13.35
N PHE A 408 -5.68 20.95 12.95
CA PHE A 408 -6.27 21.00 11.61
C PHE A 408 -7.77 20.95 11.76
N GLN A 409 -8.41 22.10 11.67
CA GLN A 409 -9.82 22.26 12.04
C GLN A 409 -10.63 22.87 10.88
N PRO A 410 -11.90 22.45 10.68
CA PRO A 410 -12.76 23.04 9.67
C PRO A 410 -12.97 24.54 9.97
N THR A 411 -12.91 25.37 8.94
CA THR A 411 -13.14 26.82 9.05
C THR A 411 -14.61 27.19 9.16
N TYR A 412 -15.50 26.20 9.07
CA TYR A 412 -16.97 26.37 9.17
C TYR A 412 -17.53 25.43 10.25
N ASN A 413 -18.72 25.75 10.72
CA ASN A 413 -19.43 24.86 11.65
C ASN A 413 -19.86 23.58 10.88
N ILE A 414 -19.41 22.41 11.33
CA ILE A 414 -19.74 21.10 10.72
C ILE A 414 -21.25 20.89 10.57
N ALA A 415 -22.09 21.45 11.49
CA ALA A 415 -23.53 21.43 11.38
C ALA A 415 -24.04 22.19 10.13
N ASN A 416 -23.25 23.15 9.62
CA ASN A 416 -23.56 23.93 8.42
C ASN A 416 -22.98 23.33 7.12
N ARG A 417 -22.28 22.21 7.17
CA ARG A 417 -21.77 21.48 5.99
C ARG A 417 -22.89 21.14 5.00
N LYS A 418 -24.15 21.08 5.51
CA LYS A 418 -25.34 20.86 4.69
C LYS A 418 -25.91 22.15 4.06
N LYS A 419 -25.27 23.33 4.22
CA LYS A 419 -25.71 24.47 3.43
C LYS A 419 -25.58 24.12 1.97
N PRO A 420 -26.67 24.23 1.20
CA PRO A 420 -26.55 24.09 -0.25
C PRO A 420 -25.49 25.12 -0.68
N ALA A 421 -24.56 24.65 -1.52
CA ALA A 421 -23.74 25.59 -2.26
C ALA A 421 -24.62 26.64 -2.88
N PRO A 422 -24.19 27.91 -3.04
CA PRO A 422 -24.92 28.86 -3.82
C PRO A 422 -25.30 28.14 -5.12
N LEU A 423 -26.59 28.27 -5.50
CA LEU A 423 -27.19 27.57 -6.65
C LEU A 423 -26.15 27.41 -7.78
N GLY A 424 -25.68 26.20 -7.97
CA GLY A 424 -24.76 25.88 -9.05
C GLY A 424 -23.25 25.86 -8.73
N GLY A 425 -22.80 25.76 -7.47
CA GLY A 425 -21.37 25.64 -7.15
C GLY A 425 -21.02 24.37 -6.36
N PRO A 426 -19.77 23.87 -6.48
CA PRO A 426 -19.27 22.73 -5.72
C PRO A 426 -19.25 23.06 -4.21
N ARG A 427 -19.42 22.04 -3.38
CA ARG A 427 -19.25 22.14 -1.92
C ARG A 427 -17.79 21.91 -1.57
N GLU A 428 -17.03 22.98 -1.44
CA GLU A 428 -15.63 22.94 -1.10
C GLU A 428 -15.45 22.76 0.42
N ASP A 429 -14.68 21.73 0.80
CA ASP A 429 -14.24 21.56 2.18
C ASP A 429 -13.01 22.42 2.44
N GLN A 430 -12.98 23.14 3.58
CA GLN A 430 -11.90 24.03 3.94
C GLN A 430 -11.52 23.89 5.40
N TYR A 431 -10.23 23.66 5.64
CA TYR A 431 -9.66 23.52 6.98
C TYR A 431 -8.53 24.52 7.19
N GLN A 432 -8.33 24.90 8.43
CA GLN A 432 -7.18 25.68 8.86
C GLN A 432 -6.21 24.81 9.63
N PHE A 433 -4.97 24.80 9.18
CA PHE A 433 -3.84 24.29 9.92
C PHE A 433 -3.22 25.41 10.74
N CYS A 434 -2.94 25.16 12.04
CA CYS A 434 -2.19 26.08 12.90
C CYS A 434 -1.19 25.29 13.75
N TRP A 435 0.02 25.83 13.91
CA TRP A 435 1.05 25.28 14.78
C TRP A 435 1.96 26.37 15.33
N THR A 436 2.36 26.23 16.60
CA THR A 436 3.35 27.07 17.25
C THR A 436 4.42 26.16 17.84
N PRO A 437 5.54 25.88 17.13
CA PRO A 437 6.62 25.05 17.65
C PRO A 437 7.33 25.74 18.83
N ASP A 438 7.71 24.99 19.82
CA ASP A 438 8.59 25.46 20.90
C ASP A 438 10.07 25.24 20.55
N ASP A 439 11.00 25.76 21.38
CA ASP A 439 12.44 25.68 21.17
C ASP A 439 12.95 24.23 21.06
N SER A 440 12.27 23.25 21.68
CA SER A 440 12.64 21.84 21.58
C SER A 440 12.39 21.24 20.19
N ARG A 441 11.67 21.97 19.35
CA ARG A 441 11.30 21.57 17.98
C ARG A 441 12.21 22.19 16.92
N VAL A 442 13.21 22.96 17.31
CA VAL A 442 14.20 23.46 16.35
C VAL A 442 14.97 22.29 15.75
N SER A 443 14.86 22.11 14.44
CA SER A 443 15.42 20.97 13.72
C SER A 443 15.86 21.37 12.32
N ASN A 444 16.94 20.77 11.85
CA ASN A 444 17.35 20.85 10.44
C ASN A 444 16.53 19.87 9.56
N ASN A 445 15.80 18.95 10.18
CA ASN A 445 14.91 18.05 9.48
C ASN A 445 13.52 18.67 9.41
N PRO A 446 12.87 18.68 8.24
CA PRO A 446 11.51 19.17 8.13
C PRO A 446 10.52 18.24 8.84
N TYR A 447 9.47 18.83 9.41
CA TYR A 447 8.32 18.11 9.91
C TYR A 447 7.32 17.92 8.79
N TYR A 448 6.81 16.69 8.61
CA TYR A 448 5.89 16.34 7.54
C TYR A 448 4.51 16.01 8.06
N PHE A 449 3.52 16.37 7.32
CA PHE A 449 2.16 15.86 7.45
C PHE A 449 1.49 15.79 6.08
N THR A 450 0.51 14.92 5.94
CA THR A 450 -0.21 14.72 4.67
C THR A 450 -1.66 15.17 4.83
N VAL A 451 -2.15 15.90 3.84
CA VAL A 451 -3.57 16.23 3.69
C VAL A 451 -4.09 15.52 2.46
N SER A 452 -5.23 14.85 2.61
CA SER A 452 -5.92 14.15 1.52
C SER A 452 -7.27 14.81 1.23
N ALA A 453 -7.58 14.97 -0.04
CA ALA A 453 -8.88 15.40 -0.52
C ALA A 453 -9.58 14.26 -1.25
N LYS A 454 -10.89 14.11 -1.02
CA LYS A 454 -11.76 13.16 -1.70
C LYS A 454 -13.06 13.85 -2.07
N ASP A 455 -13.74 13.40 -3.09
CA ASP A 455 -15.10 13.76 -3.43
C ASP A 455 -16.09 12.63 -3.10
N ASN A 456 -17.35 12.85 -3.33
CA ASN A 456 -18.43 11.88 -3.11
C ASN A 456 -18.81 11.11 -4.38
N ARG A 457 -18.08 11.25 -5.46
CA ARG A 457 -18.32 10.46 -6.68
C ARG A 457 -17.57 9.14 -6.65
N CYS A 458 -18.14 8.20 -7.33
CA CYS A 458 -17.48 6.92 -7.60
C CYS A 458 -16.52 7.08 -8.78
N PRO A 459 -15.32 6.50 -8.70
CA PRO A 459 -14.43 6.39 -9.83
C PRO A 459 -15.06 5.57 -10.95
#